data_6e55317960aac21c276fb0be3d5e33b0
#
_entry.id   6e55317960aac21c276fb0be3d5e33b0
#
_cell.length_a   1.000
_cell.length_b   1.000
_cell.length_c   1.000
_cell.angle_alpha   90.00
_cell.angle_beta   90.00
_cell.angle_gamma   90.00
#
_symmetry.space_group_name_H-M   'P 1'
#
loop_
_entity.id
_entity.type
_entity.pdbx_description
1 polymer ?
#
loop_
_entity_poly.entity_id
_entity_poly.type
_entity_poly.pdbx_seq_one_letter_code
_entity_poly.pdbx_strand_id
1 'polypeptide(L)'
;MRVALIDDDPAVLDSLRLYLERKGMTVSCFSTADAFFAAKDYSAQLDCVVADVRMPGMSGLDLVRRFANEGIPVPVILITGHGDIDMAVAAIKLGAFDFIEKPFDESRLLESVEIATGDARHKQFVTAELSDLRSRFEGLSERQRQVLELAVTGLSNKEIATRLGISFRTVEIHRAWMMERMGARNLAELVRMEMQLKSLHT
;
A
#
# COMPACT_ATOMS: atom_id res chain seq x y z
N MET A 1 -14.03 12.18 8.81
CA MET A 1 -13.01 11.11 8.87
C MET A 1 -11.90 11.57 9.78
N ARG A 2 -11.43 10.68 10.67
CA ARG A 2 -10.33 10.95 11.62
C ARG A 2 -9.10 10.17 11.20
N VAL A 3 -8.02 10.88 10.93
CA VAL A 3 -6.76 10.31 10.44
C VAL A 3 -5.65 10.59 11.44
N ALA A 4 -4.87 9.60 11.80
CA ALA A 4 -3.62 9.79 12.53
C ALA A 4 -2.46 9.83 11.54
N LEU A 5 -1.60 10.84 11.65
CA LEU A 5 -0.33 10.95 10.92
C LEU A 5 0.81 10.68 11.89
N ILE A 6 1.73 9.79 11.50
CA ILE A 6 2.89 9.42 12.32
C ILE A 6 4.14 9.54 11.44
N ASP A 7 4.98 10.55 11.69
CA ASP A 7 6.22 10.81 10.94
C ASP A 7 7.18 11.58 11.86
N ASP A 8 8.45 11.27 11.86
CA ASP A 8 9.44 11.96 12.69
C ASP A 8 9.87 13.31 12.10
N ASP A 9 9.50 13.59 10.84
CA ASP A 9 9.71 14.88 10.19
C ASP A 9 8.50 15.81 10.42
N PRO A 10 8.66 16.89 11.23
CA PRO A 10 7.58 17.83 11.52
C PRO A 10 7.10 18.59 10.26
N ALA A 11 7.95 18.77 9.24
CA ALA A 11 7.55 19.45 8.02
C ALA A 11 6.60 18.57 7.18
N VAL A 12 6.83 17.26 7.17
CA VAL A 12 5.91 16.28 6.54
C VAL A 12 4.58 16.28 7.27
N LEU A 13 4.59 16.19 8.62
CA LEU A 13 3.37 16.23 9.41
C LEU A 13 2.54 17.50 9.16
N ASP A 14 3.18 18.67 9.16
CA ASP A 14 2.49 19.95 8.94
C ASP A 14 1.91 20.05 7.53
N SER A 15 2.66 19.64 6.51
CA SER A 15 2.18 19.67 5.11
C SER A 15 0.97 18.76 4.92
N LEU A 16 1.09 17.49 5.32
CA LEU A 16 0.02 16.50 5.15
C LEU A 16 -1.21 16.83 6.00
N ARG A 17 -1.02 17.33 7.23
CA ARG A 17 -2.11 17.78 8.08
C ARG A 17 -2.91 18.88 7.40
N LEU A 18 -2.25 19.96 6.95
CA LEU A 18 -2.93 21.07 6.29
C LEU A 18 -3.69 20.62 5.04
N TYR A 19 -3.10 19.71 4.27
CA TYR A 19 -3.76 19.18 3.07
C TYR A 19 -5.02 18.40 3.41
N LEU A 20 -4.94 17.42 4.33
CA LEU A 20 -6.08 16.58 4.70
C LEU A 20 -7.17 17.35 5.45
N GLU A 21 -6.81 18.32 6.31
CA GLU A 21 -7.77 19.19 6.97
C GLU A 21 -8.57 20.06 5.98
N ARG A 22 -7.92 20.56 4.91
CA ARG A 22 -8.61 21.26 3.80
C ARG A 22 -9.61 20.37 3.06
N LYS A 23 -9.44 19.05 3.12
CA LYS A 23 -10.37 18.07 2.56
C LYS A 23 -11.46 17.64 3.57
N GLY A 24 -11.54 18.30 4.73
CA GLY A 24 -12.58 18.07 5.74
C GLY A 24 -12.29 16.91 6.69
N MET A 25 -11.05 16.46 6.78
CA MET A 25 -10.64 15.42 7.73
C MET A 25 -10.20 16.04 9.06
N THR A 26 -10.38 15.30 10.15
CA THR A 26 -9.79 15.64 11.47
C THR A 26 -8.48 14.87 11.58
N VAL A 27 -7.38 15.59 11.75
CA VAL A 27 -6.04 15.01 11.74
C VAL A 27 -5.38 15.13 13.11
N SER A 28 -4.79 14.02 13.60
CA SER A 28 -3.95 13.99 14.79
C SER A 28 -2.54 13.60 14.38
N CYS A 29 -1.52 14.38 14.81
CA CYS A 29 -0.13 14.18 14.44
C CYS A 29 0.68 13.63 15.60
N PHE A 30 1.57 12.69 15.31
CA PHE A 30 2.48 12.07 16.27
C PHE A 30 3.88 11.97 15.65
N SER A 31 4.89 12.31 16.42
CA SER A 31 6.29 12.23 15.98
C SER A 31 6.89 10.83 16.09
N THR A 32 6.23 9.90 16.76
CA THR A 32 6.66 8.50 16.91
C THR A 32 5.45 7.58 17.08
N ALA A 33 5.62 6.31 16.73
CA ALA A 33 4.60 5.29 17.00
C ALA A 33 4.35 5.10 18.51
N ASP A 34 5.38 5.25 19.35
CA ASP A 34 5.22 5.16 20.80
C ASP A 34 4.34 6.28 21.35
N ALA A 35 4.50 7.53 20.86
CA ALA A 35 3.64 8.65 21.22
C ALA A 35 2.18 8.41 20.79
N PHE A 36 1.99 7.82 19.62
CA PHE A 36 0.66 7.43 19.14
C PHE A 36 0.01 6.40 20.07
N PHE A 37 0.71 5.33 20.45
CA PHE A 37 0.15 4.30 21.35
C PHE A 37 -0.03 4.78 22.80
N ALA A 38 0.74 5.77 23.24
CA ALA A 38 0.58 6.38 24.56
C ALA A 38 -0.63 7.32 24.65
N ALA A 39 -1.16 7.79 23.53
CA ALA A 39 -2.35 8.63 23.50
C ALA A 39 -3.57 7.81 23.96
N LYS A 40 -4.37 8.36 24.89
CA LYS A 40 -5.60 7.73 25.35
C LYS A 40 -6.58 7.65 24.19
N ASP A 41 -7.19 6.49 24.02
CA ASP A 41 -8.23 6.20 23.01
C ASP A 41 -7.78 6.30 21.54
N TYR A 42 -6.49 6.04 21.26
CA TYR A 42 -5.95 6.11 19.89
C TYR A 42 -6.72 5.28 18.87
N SER A 43 -7.27 4.13 19.24
CA SER A 43 -7.96 3.22 18.32
C SER A 43 -9.48 3.38 18.24
N ALA A 44 -10.12 3.91 19.31
CA ALA A 44 -11.58 3.88 19.45
C ALA A 44 -12.34 4.79 18.47
N GLN A 45 -11.67 5.68 17.77
CA GLN A 45 -12.30 6.68 16.91
C GLN A 45 -11.51 7.01 15.63
N LEU A 46 -10.49 6.23 15.27
CA LEU A 46 -9.73 6.46 14.06
C LEU A 46 -10.33 5.69 12.87
N ASP A 47 -10.40 6.37 11.74
CA ASP A 47 -10.82 5.78 10.48
C ASP A 47 -9.62 5.27 9.66
N CYS A 48 -8.42 5.89 9.84
CA CYS A 48 -7.20 5.51 9.13
C CYS A 48 -5.95 5.98 9.90
N VAL A 49 -4.84 5.25 9.75
CA VAL A 49 -3.50 5.66 10.17
C VAL A 49 -2.60 5.78 8.95
N VAL A 50 -1.85 6.88 8.87
CA VAL A 50 -0.79 7.10 7.87
C VAL A 50 0.52 7.19 8.63
N ALA A 51 1.48 6.34 8.34
CA ALA A 51 2.74 6.29 9.08
C ALA A 51 3.95 6.22 8.15
N ASP A 52 5.02 6.94 8.52
CA ASP A 52 6.32 6.72 7.88
C ASP A 52 6.87 5.33 8.24
N VAL A 53 7.56 4.70 7.30
CA VAL A 53 8.16 3.38 7.54
C VAL A 53 9.36 3.49 8.47
N ARG A 54 10.19 4.53 8.30
CA ARG A 54 11.45 4.69 9.02
C ARG A 54 11.36 5.77 10.08
N MET A 55 11.02 5.37 11.29
CA MET A 55 10.95 6.26 12.44
C MET A 55 11.87 5.78 13.58
N PRO A 56 12.35 6.67 14.44
CA PRO A 56 13.04 6.28 15.66
C PRO A 56 12.16 5.40 16.55
N GLY A 57 12.73 4.33 17.12
CA GLY A 57 12.01 3.37 17.94
C GLY A 57 11.21 2.37 17.11
N MET A 58 9.90 2.36 17.24
CA MET A 58 9.01 1.47 16.49
C MET A 58 8.85 1.93 15.04
N SER A 59 9.19 1.06 14.09
CA SER A 59 9.01 1.33 12.66
C SER A 59 7.53 1.25 12.23
N GLY A 60 7.20 1.83 11.06
CA GLY A 60 5.87 1.69 10.48
C GLY A 60 5.48 0.24 10.19
N LEU A 61 6.43 -0.62 9.83
CA LEU A 61 6.19 -2.06 9.66
C LEU A 61 5.85 -2.75 10.99
N ASP A 62 6.53 -2.37 12.08
CA ASP A 62 6.23 -2.90 13.41
C ASP A 62 4.86 -2.44 13.90
N LEU A 63 4.47 -1.20 13.56
CA LEU A 63 3.14 -0.67 13.82
C LEU A 63 2.07 -1.51 13.10
N VAL A 64 2.23 -1.80 11.80
CA VAL A 64 1.31 -2.68 11.05
C VAL A 64 1.21 -4.05 11.70
N ARG A 65 2.35 -4.67 12.04
CA ARG A 65 2.39 -5.97 12.72
C ARG A 65 1.65 -5.94 14.05
N ARG A 66 1.81 -4.88 14.82
CA ARG A 66 1.11 -4.70 16.09
C ARG A 66 -0.40 -4.57 15.91
N PHE A 67 -0.86 -3.79 14.94
CA PHE A 67 -2.28 -3.69 14.59
C PHE A 67 -2.89 -5.06 14.23
N ALA A 68 -2.17 -5.84 13.40
CA ALA A 68 -2.60 -7.18 13.03
C ALA A 68 -2.67 -8.13 14.24
N ASN A 69 -1.66 -8.11 15.11
CA ASN A 69 -1.59 -8.97 16.30
C ASN A 69 -2.66 -8.63 17.35
N GLU A 70 -2.96 -7.34 17.53
CA GLU A 70 -3.96 -6.85 18.48
C GLU A 70 -5.38 -6.86 17.89
N GLY A 71 -5.55 -7.24 16.62
CA GLY A 71 -6.85 -7.27 15.95
C GLY A 71 -7.48 -5.88 15.80
N ILE A 72 -6.67 -4.83 15.65
CA ILE A 72 -7.15 -3.46 15.49
C ILE A 72 -7.62 -3.26 14.04
N PRO A 73 -8.93 -3.04 13.78
CA PRO A 73 -9.48 -3.02 12.42
C PRO A 73 -9.29 -1.67 11.70
N VAL A 74 -8.31 -0.87 12.12
CA VAL A 74 -8.02 0.44 11.51
C VAL A 74 -6.98 0.24 10.40
N PRO A 75 -7.27 0.64 9.16
CA PRO A 75 -6.33 0.51 8.05
C PRO A 75 -5.10 1.39 8.27
N VAL A 76 -3.93 0.85 7.92
CA VAL A 76 -2.64 1.55 8.00
C VAL A 76 -2.08 1.74 6.60
N ILE A 77 -1.83 2.98 6.22
CA ILE A 77 -1.13 3.38 4.99
C ILE A 77 0.32 3.71 5.38
N LEU A 78 1.27 3.09 4.71
CA LEU A 78 2.69 3.36 4.95
C LEU A 78 3.25 4.31 3.89
N ILE A 79 4.06 5.27 4.34
CA ILE A 79 4.80 6.21 3.48
C ILE A 79 6.30 5.97 3.68
N THR A 80 7.10 6.04 2.63
CA THR A 80 8.56 5.87 2.74
C THR A 80 9.33 6.67 1.72
N GLY A 81 10.47 7.23 2.10
CA GLY A 81 11.42 7.86 1.19
C GLY A 81 12.40 6.88 0.53
N HIS A 82 12.42 5.61 0.96
CA HIS A 82 13.30 4.57 0.43
C HIS A 82 12.51 3.27 0.38
N GLY A 83 11.65 3.14 -0.63
CA GLY A 83 10.92 1.91 -0.90
C GLY A 83 11.79 0.98 -1.74
N ASP A 84 12.30 -0.12 -1.17
CA ASP A 84 12.66 -1.24 -1.99
C ASP A 84 11.43 -2.16 -2.19
N ILE A 85 11.51 -2.95 -3.23
CA ILE A 85 10.45 -3.88 -3.66
C ILE A 85 10.08 -4.85 -2.53
N ASP A 86 11.07 -5.35 -1.82
CA ASP A 86 10.89 -6.34 -0.77
C ASP A 86 10.14 -5.75 0.43
N MET A 87 10.43 -4.51 0.76
CA MET A 87 9.76 -3.77 1.85
C MET A 87 8.28 -3.53 1.53
N ALA A 88 7.96 -3.11 0.29
CA ALA A 88 6.58 -2.91 -0.12
C ALA A 88 5.75 -4.21 -0.07
N VAL A 89 6.32 -5.31 -0.58
CA VAL A 89 5.70 -6.63 -0.53
C VAL A 89 5.50 -7.10 0.91
N ALA A 90 6.51 -6.91 1.77
CA ALA A 90 6.43 -7.28 3.19
C ALA A 90 5.32 -6.48 3.91
N ALA A 91 5.23 -5.16 3.65
CA ALA A 91 4.22 -4.29 4.24
C ALA A 91 2.80 -4.77 3.92
N ILE A 92 2.51 -5.02 2.64
CA ILE A 92 1.18 -5.49 2.21
C ILE A 92 0.86 -6.88 2.78
N LYS A 93 1.83 -7.82 2.80
CA LYS A 93 1.65 -9.16 3.41
C LYS A 93 1.41 -9.10 4.92
N LEU A 94 1.95 -8.10 5.61
CA LEU A 94 1.70 -7.86 7.03
C LEU A 94 0.32 -7.24 7.31
N GLY A 95 -0.39 -6.79 6.28
CA GLY A 95 -1.73 -6.21 6.42
C GLY A 95 -1.76 -4.68 6.30
N ALA A 96 -0.69 -4.04 5.84
CA ALA A 96 -0.77 -2.63 5.46
C ALA A 96 -1.80 -2.45 4.33
N PHE A 97 -2.64 -1.45 4.47
CA PHE A 97 -3.67 -1.15 3.47
C PHE A 97 -3.06 -0.66 2.16
N ASP A 98 -2.06 0.21 2.25
CA ASP A 98 -1.33 0.73 1.09
C ASP A 98 0.11 1.07 1.47
N PHE A 99 0.96 1.25 0.44
CA PHE A 99 2.36 1.62 0.56
C PHE A 99 2.68 2.68 -0.50
N ILE A 100 3.08 3.88 -0.05
CA ILE A 100 3.29 5.06 -0.91
C ILE A 100 4.75 5.48 -0.81
N GLU A 101 5.44 5.56 -1.94
CA GLU A 101 6.84 6.00 -2.01
C GLU A 101 6.92 7.52 -2.20
N LYS A 102 7.76 8.19 -1.39
CA LYS A 102 8.13 9.62 -1.53
C LYS A 102 9.15 9.76 -2.70
N PRO A 103 9.04 10.76 -3.57
CA PRO A 103 8.03 11.82 -3.58
C PRO A 103 6.70 11.35 -4.19
N PHE A 104 5.58 11.77 -3.62
CA PHE A 104 4.24 11.48 -4.12
C PHE A 104 3.40 12.77 -4.23
N ASP A 105 2.39 12.73 -5.07
CA ASP A 105 1.37 13.77 -5.11
C ASP A 105 0.42 13.61 -3.92
N GLU A 106 0.07 14.69 -3.24
CA GLU A 106 -0.84 14.68 -2.10
C GLU A 106 -2.22 14.07 -2.44
N SER A 107 -2.64 14.18 -3.70
CA SER A 107 -3.86 13.53 -4.21
C SER A 107 -3.79 12.01 -4.13
N ARG A 108 -2.60 11.40 -4.28
CA ARG A 108 -2.39 9.96 -4.18
C ARG A 108 -2.62 9.46 -2.73
N LEU A 109 -2.18 10.25 -1.74
CA LEU A 109 -2.44 9.95 -0.34
C LEU A 109 -3.92 10.08 -0.02
N LEU A 110 -4.57 11.17 -0.48
CA LEU A 110 -6.00 11.40 -0.28
C LEU A 110 -6.82 10.23 -0.83
N GLU A 111 -6.57 9.81 -2.06
CA GLU A 111 -7.21 8.66 -2.70
C GLU A 111 -7.08 7.40 -1.82
N SER A 112 -5.87 7.12 -1.32
CA SER A 112 -5.63 5.96 -0.47
C SER A 112 -6.40 6.04 0.86
N VAL A 113 -6.47 7.20 1.49
CA VAL A 113 -7.23 7.42 2.73
C VAL A 113 -8.73 7.26 2.48
N GLU A 114 -9.27 7.80 1.39
CA GLU A 114 -10.69 7.69 1.04
C GLU A 114 -11.09 6.23 0.77
N ILE A 115 -10.24 5.48 0.08
CA ILE A 115 -10.45 4.05 -0.16
C ILE A 115 -10.41 3.27 1.17
N ALA A 116 -9.41 3.54 1.99
CA ALA A 116 -9.21 2.86 3.27
C ALA A 116 -10.40 3.04 4.23
N THR A 117 -11.01 4.22 4.24
CA THR A 117 -12.11 4.56 5.15
C THR A 117 -13.48 4.12 4.66
N GLY A 118 -13.59 3.57 3.45
CA GLY A 118 -14.82 2.96 2.93
C GLY A 118 -15.96 3.95 2.68
N ASP A 119 -15.67 5.17 2.27
CA ASP A 119 -16.70 6.16 1.95
C ASP A 119 -17.70 5.58 0.92
N ALA A 120 -18.99 5.73 1.20
CA ALA A 120 -20.09 5.05 0.49
C ALA A 120 -20.13 5.30 -1.03
N ARG A 121 -19.52 6.40 -1.50
CA ARG A 121 -19.33 6.66 -2.93
C ARG A 121 -18.37 5.66 -3.60
N HIS A 122 -17.49 5.06 -2.80
CA HIS A 122 -16.44 4.16 -3.27
C HIS A 122 -16.94 2.72 -3.47
N LYS A 123 -17.97 2.28 -2.75
CA LYS A 123 -18.51 0.92 -2.92
C LYS A 123 -19.01 0.63 -4.34
N GLN A 124 -19.59 1.62 -5.01
CA GLN A 124 -20.00 1.50 -6.42
C GLN A 124 -18.80 1.51 -7.38
N PHE A 125 -17.76 2.30 -7.06
CA PHE A 125 -16.51 2.35 -7.83
C PHE A 125 -15.72 1.05 -7.73
N VAL A 126 -15.58 0.50 -6.53
CA VAL A 126 -14.83 -0.75 -6.26
C VAL A 126 -15.36 -1.94 -7.06
N THR A 127 -16.67 -2.07 -7.26
CA THR A 127 -17.23 -3.17 -8.04
C THR A 127 -16.88 -3.05 -9.54
N ALA A 128 -16.87 -1.84 -10.07
CA ALA A 128 -16.49 -1.58 -11.47
C ALA A 128 -14.96 -1.76 -11.66
N GLU A 129 -14.15 -1.27 -10.72
CA GLU A 129 -12.68 -1.43 -10.74
C GLU A 129 -12.24 -2.89 -10.63
N LEU A 130 -12.89 -3.70 -9.79
CA LEU A 130 -12.60 -5.13 -9.67
C LEU A 130 -12.92 -5.89 -10.97
N SER A 131 -14.01 -5.52 -11.66
CA SER A 131 -14.35 -6.08 -12.96
C SER A 131 -13.32 -5.72 -14.03
N ASP A 132 -12.85 -4.47 -14.05
CA ASP A 132 -11.83 -4.00 -14.98
C ASP A 132 -10.46 -4.65 -14.66
N LEU A 133 -10.07 -4.73 -13.39
CA LEU A 133 -8.86 -5.39 -12.93
C LEU A 133 -8.83 -6.87 -13.34
N ARG A 134 -9.96 -7.56 -13.20
CA ARG A 134 -10.11 -8.94 -13.66
C ARG A 134 -9.92 -9.07 -15.17
N SER A 135 -10.53 -8.18 -15.93
CA SER A 135 -10.37 -8.15 -17.40
C SER A 135 -8.92 -7.91 -17.83
N ARG A 136 -8.20 -7.00 -17.14
CA ARG A 136 -6.77 -6.76 -17.39
C ARG A 136 -5.93 -7.98 -17.09
N PHE A 137 -6.19 -8.67 -15.97
CA PHE A 137 -5.48 -9.89 -15.59
C PHE A 137 -5.75 -11.04 -16.57
N GLU A 138 -6.99 -11.25 -16.98
CA GLU A 138 -7.38 -12.26 -17.98
C GLU A 138 -6.73 -11.98 -19.34
N GLY A 139 -6.46 -10.72 -19.66
CA GLY A 139 -5.75 -10.30 -20.86
C GLY A 139 -4.23 -10.49 -20.83
N LEU A 140 -3.63 -10.89 -19.71
CA LEU A 140 -2.20 -11.22 -19.66
C LEU A 140 -1.93 -12.54 -20.39
N SER A 141 -0.80 -12.59 -21.14
CA SER A 141 -0.31 -13.85 -21.68
C SER A 141 0.12 -14.80 -20.56
N GLU A 142 0.19 -16.08 -20.84
CA GLU A 142 0.64 -17.09 -19.87
C GLU A 142 2.02 -16.74 -19.26
N ARG A 143 2.96 -16.26 -20.09
CA ARG A 143 4.29 -15.84 -19.62
C ARG A 143 4.24 -14.60 -18.73
N GLN A 144 3.39 -13.64 -19.04
CA GLN A 144 3.20 -12.46 -18.20
C GLN A 144 2.59 -12.84 -16.84
N ARG A 145 1.63 -13.78 -16.80
CA ARG A 145 1.07 -14.30 -15.54
C ARG A 145 2.12 -15.01 -14.70
N GLN A 146 2.95 -15.89 -15.29
CA GLN A 146 4.05 -16.56 -14.58
C GLN A 146 5.04 -15.56 -14.00
N VAL A 147 5.39 -14.51 -14.74
CA VAL A 147 6.26 -13.44 -14.23
C VAL A 147 5.58 -12.67 -13.12
N LEU A 148 4.28 -12.35 -13.23
CA LEU A 148 3.51 -11.67 -12.20
C LEU A 148 3.49 -12.50 -10.91
N GLU A 149 3.10 -13.77 -10.99
CA GLU A 149 3.03 -14.68 -9.83
C GLU A 149 4.36 -14.74 -9.05
N LEU A 150 5.48 -14.76 -9.75
CA LEU A 150 6.81 -14.78 -9.12
C LEU A 150 7.21 -13.39 -8.60
N ALA A 151 6.88 -12.31 -9.31
CA ALA A 151 7.21 -10.96 -8.90
C ALA A 151 6.49 -10.57 -7.59
N VAL A 152 5.22 -10.93 -7.44
CA VAL A 152 4.45 -10.64 -6.22
C VAL A 152 4.89 -11.46 -5.00
N THR A 153 5.74 -12.48 -5.17
CA THR A 153 6.41 -13.16 -4.06
C THR A 153 7.69 -12.46 -3.60
N GLY A 154 8.10 -11.38 -4.29
CA GLY A 154 9.31 -10.62 -3.97
C GLY A 154 10.56 -11.07 -4.73
N LEU A 155 10.44 -12.00 -5.69
CA LEU A 155 11.61 -12.48 -6.44
C LEU A 155 12.15 -11.39 -7.38
N SER A 156 13.48 -11.24 -7.37
CA SER A 156 14.21 -10.39 -8.30
C SER A 156 14.12 -10.91 -9.75
N ASN A 157 14.37 -10.04 -10.73
CA ASN A 157 14.37 -10.43 -12.15
C ASN A 157 15.36 -11.58 -12.45
N LYS A 158 16.47 -11.65 -11.71
CA LYS A 158 17.47 -12.71 -11.88
C LYS A 158 16.94 -14.07 -11.40
N GLU A 159 16.27 -14.09 -10.27
CA GLU A 159 15.65 -15.31 -9.73
C GLU A 159 14.48 -15.78 -10.59
N ILE A 160 13.65 -14.86 -11.08
CA ILE A 160 12.56 -15.14 -12.01
C ILE A 160 13.11 -15.74 -13.32
N ALA A 161 14.16 -15.13 -13.87
CA ALA A 161 14.81 -15.62 -15.09
C ALA A 161 15.31 -17.07 -14.93
N THR A 162 15.98 -17.36 -13.81
CA THR A 162 16.44 -18.70 -13.47
C THR A 162 15.29 -19.69 -13.35
N ARG A 163 14.22 -19.29 -12.64
CA ARG A 163 13.07 -20.16 -12.36
C ARG A 163 12.23 -20.48 -13.59
N LEU A 164 12.12 -19.53 -14.52
CA LEU A 164 11.35 -19.70 -15.76
C LEU A 164 12.19 -20.20 -16.95
N GLY A 165 13.51 -20.33 -16.81
CA GLY A 165 14.41 -20.76 -17.89
C GLY A 165 14.48 -19.75 -19.04
N ILE A 166 14.41 -18.43 -18.77
CA ILE A 166 14.45 -17.36 -19.76
C ILE A 166 15.55 -16.35 -19.41
N SER A 167 15.87 -15.47 -20.35
CA SER A 167 16.89 -14.45 -20.13
C SER A 167 16.39 -13.37 -19.14
N PHE A 168 17.32 -12.76 -18.39
CA PHE A 168 17.04 -11.59 -17.56
C PHE A 168 16.32 -10.49 -18.35
N ARG A 169 16.77 -10.23 -19.58
CA ARG A 169 16.18 -9.24 -20.48
C ARG A 169 14.73 -9.59 -20.84
N THR A 170 14.44 -10.86 -21.02
CA THR A 170 13.07 -11.32 -21.31
C THR A 170 12.15 -11.07 -20.13
N VAL A 171 12.63 -11.30 -18.90
CA VAL A 171 11.86 -10.98 -17.68
C VAL A 171 11.56 -9.48 -17.57
N GLU A 172 12.55 -8.61 -17.84
CA GLU A 172 12.33 -7.16 -17.83
C GLU A 172 11.21 -6.74 -18.80
N ILE A 173 11.24 -7.30 -20.02
CA ILE A 173 10.22 -7.02 -21.04
C ILE A 173 8.83 -7.49 -20.58
N HIS A 174 8.71 -8.71 -20.06
CA HIS A 174 7.44 -9.22 -19.55
C HIS A 174 6.95 -8.41 -18.35
N ARG A 175 7.86 -7.99 -17.44
CA ARG A 175 7.51 -7.11 -16.32
C ARG A 175 6.98 -5.77 -16.80
N ALA A 176 7.65 -5.11 -17.73
CA ALA A 176 7.19 -3.84 -18.27
C ALA A 176 5.78 -3.96 -18.85
N TRP A 177 5.54 -4.95 -19.70
CA TRP A 177 4.24 -5.17 -20.33
C TRP A 177 3.13 -5.57 -19.34
N MET A 178 3.44 -6.41 -18.33
CA MET A 178 2.43 -6.74 -17.33
C MET A 178 2.10 -5.53 -16.44
N MET A 179 3.09 -4.72 -16.04
CA MET A 179 2.86 -3.50 -15.28
C MET A 179 1.97 -2.52 -16.04
N GLU A 180 2.28 -2.29 -17.31
CA GLU A 180 1.49 -1.45 -18.21
C GLU A 180 0.06 -1.98 -18.36
N ARG A 181 -0.11 -3.28 -18.62
CA ARG A 181 -1.42 -3.89 -18.85
C ARG A 181 -2.27 -3.93 -17.59
N MET A 182 -1.66 -4.20 -16.44
CA MET A 182 -2.32 -4.13 -15.14
C MET A 182 -2.61 -2.68 -14.72
N GLY A 183 -1.90 -1.69 -15.28
CA GLY A 183 -1.99 -0.30 -14.88
C GLY A 183 -1.30 -0.03 -13.54
N ALA A 184 -0.39 -0.90 -13.10
CA ALA A 184 0.32 -0.77 -11.85
C ALA A 184 1.52 0.17 -11.99
N ARG A 185 1.60 1.17 -11.11
CA ARG A 185 2.70 2.16 -11.09
C ARG A 185 3.96 1.62 -10.41
N ASN A 186 3.79 0.67 -9.51
CA ASN A 186 4.87 0.02 -8.78
C ASN A 186 4.48 -1.41 -8.36
N LEU A 187 5.44 -2.15 -7.80
CA LEU A 187 5.20 -3.53 -7.39
C LEU A 187 4.23 -3.64 -6.21
N ALA A 188 4.23 -2.71 -5.27
CA ALA A 188 3.29 -2.73 -4.14
C ALA A 188 1.84 -2.66 -4.63
N GLU A 189 1.57 -1.82 -5.61
CA GLU A 189 0.27 -1.74 -6.27
C GLU A 189 -0.11 -3.06 -6.97
N LEU A 190 0.85 -3.68 -7.67
CA LEU A 190 0.65 -4.97 -8.31
C LEU A 190 0.34 -6.09 -7.30
N VAL A 191 1.05 -6.13 -6.16
CA VAL A 191 0.79 -7.08 -5.06
C VAL A 191 -0.63 -6.90 -4.51
N ARG A 192 -1.05 -5.66 -4.28
CA ARG A 192 -2.41 -5.36 -3.81
C ARG A 192 -3.46 -5.83 -4.82
N MET A 193 -3.28 -5.54 -6.11
CA MET A 193 -4.17 -5.97 -7.18
C MET A 193 -4.31 -7.50 -7.22
N GLU A 194 -3.22 -8.22 -7.07
CA GLU A 194 -3.21 -9.69 -7.07
C GLU A 194 -3.92 -10.26 -5.84
N MET A 195 -3.74 -9.66 -4.67
CA MET A 195 -4.47 -10.04 -3.46
C MET A 195 -5.98 -9.80 -3.60
N GLN A 196 -6.40 -8.68 -4.19
CA GLN A 196 -7.79 -8.39 -4.49
C GLN A 196 -8.40 -9.43 -5.43
N LEU A 197 -7.68 -9.83 -6.49
CA LEU A 197 -8.13 -10.87 -7.40
C LEU A 197 -8.30 -12.23 -6.72
N LYS A 198 -7.41 -12.59 -5.79
CA LYS A 198 -7.48 -13.85 -5.02
C LYS A 198 -8.65 -13.87 -4.05
N SER A 199 -8.97 -12.75 -3.41
CA SER A 199 -10.10 -12.67 -2.46
C SER A 199 -11.47 -12.87 -3.10
N LEU A 200 -11.57 -12.73 -4.43
CA LEU A 200 -12.81 -13.00 -5.19
C LEU A 200 -13.03 -14.49 -5.50
N HIS A 201 -12.05 -15.34 -5.25
CA HIS A 201 -12.13 -16.79 -5.56
C HIS A 201 -12.30 -17.65 -4.31
N THR A 202 -12.47 -17.02 -3.13
CA THR A 202 -12.76 -17.69 -1.85
C THR A 202 -14.17 -17.39 -1.37
#